data_a277fe28932e6ee79729283e1bcb80e3
#
_entry.id   a277fe28932e6ee79729283e1bcb80e3
#
_cell.length_a   1.000
_cell.length_b   1.000
_cell.length_c   1.000
_cell.angle_alpha   90.00
_cell.angle_beta   90.00
_cell.angle_gamma   90.00
#
_symmetry.space_group_name_H-M   'P 1'
#
loop_
_entity.id
_entity.type
_entity.pdbx_description
1 polymer ?
#
loop_
_entity_poly.entity_id
_entity_poly.type
_entity_poly.pdbx_seq_one_letter_code
_entity_poly.pdbx_strand_id
1 'polypeptide(L)'
;MEDKAGLHDTFSIQMTFNNGSIAVISYFSNGNPSIGKERLEVFNGGVTGIIDDFMELRLNTGGKDHRYRSKQDKGHRGLLKAWSHSLNAGEPSPIPFDEIYNSTLATILANESLHTTGDAISLIHHA
;
A
#
# COMPACT_ATOMS: atom_id res chain seq x y z
N MET A 1 25.91 13.92 22.40
CA MET A 1 25.70 12.97 21.27
C MET A 1 24.20 12.71 21.27
N GLU A 2 23.45 13.51 20.50
CA GLU A 2 22.00 13.38 20.43
C GLU A 2 21.66 12.04 19.78
N ASP A 3 20.78 11.33 20.44
CA ASP A 3 20.30 10.03 20.06
C ASP A 3 19.61 10.11 18.68
N LYS A 4 20.19 9.47 17.68
CA LYS A 4 19.63 9.40 16.32
C LYS A 4 18.44 8.42 16.23
N ALA A 5 17.70 8.24 17.31
CA ALA A 5 16.55 7.33 17.39
C ALA A 5 15.37 7.71 16.48
N GLY A 6 15.41 8.84 15.80
CA GLY A 6 14.31 9.34 14.97
C GLY A 6 14.38 8.99 13.47
N LEU A 7 15.37 8.22 13.00
CA LEU A 7 15.55 7.95 11.57
C LEU A 7 14.97 6.62 11.10
N HIS A 8 14.54 5.74 12.01
CA HIS A 8 14.04 4.40 11.65
C HIS A 8 12.57 4.38 11.23
N ASP A 9 11.87 5.48 11.35
CA ASP A 9 10.44 5.63 11.03
C ASP A 9 10.17 6.63 9.88
N THR A 10 11.21 6.96 9.12
CA THR A 10 11.14 7.82 7.92
C THR A 10 11.98 7.19 6.82
N PHE A 11 11.30 6.61 5.81
CA PHE A 11 11.96 5.86 4.74
C PHE A 11 11.11 5.83 3.47
N SER A 12 11.73 5.41 2.36
CA SER A 12 11.05 5.09 1.11
C SER A 12 11.42 3.68 0.66
N ILE A 13 10.44 2.97 0.13
CA ILE A 13 10.60 1.65 -0.48
C ILE A 13 10.28 1.78 -1.96
N GLN A 14 11.16 1.29 -2.83
CA GLN A 14 10.88 1.13 -4.24
C GLN A 14 10.73 -0.37 -4.55
N MET A 15 9.66 -0.71 -5.25
CA MET A 15 9.38 -2.08 -5.69
C MET A 15 9.23 -2.13 -7.20
N THR A 16 9.79 -3.16 -7.82
CA THR A 16 9.59 -3.48 -9.25
C THR A 16 8.92 -4.84 -9.34
N PHE A 17 7.84 -4.91 -10.10
CA PHE A 17 7.05 -6.13 -10.31
C PHE A 17 7.46 -6.85 -11.59
N ASN A 18 7.21 -8.15 -11.68
CA ASN A 18 7.54 -8.97 -12.85
C ASN A 18 6.89 -8.49 -14.17
N ASN A 19 5.76 -7.81 -14.08
CA ASN A 19 5.08 -7.21 -15.24
C ASN A 19 5.64 -5.84 -15.66
N GLY A 20 6.74 -5.37 -15.03
CA GLY A 20 7.38 -4.09 -15.27
C GLY A 20 6.75 -2.90 -14.53
N SER A 21 5.70 -3.11 -13.75
CA SER A 21 5.15 -2.05 -12.91
C SER A 21 6.12 -1.64 -11.81
N ILE A 22 6.07 -0.39 -11.39
CA ILE A 22 6.88 0.16 -10.31
C ILE A 22 5.95 0.75 -9.25
N ALA A 23 6.25 0.52 -7.98
CA ALA A 23 5.62 1.21 -6.86
C ALA A 23 6.68 1.87 -5.97
N VAL A 24 6.33 3.03 -5.43
CA VAL A 24 7.12 3.74 -4.42
C VAL A 24 6.22 4.00 -3.22
N ILE A 25 6.66 3.55 -2.06
CA ILE A 25 6.00 3.82 -0.78
C ILE A 25 6.91 4.74 0.02
N SER A 26 6.39 5.89 0.44
CA SER A 26 7.10 6.80 1.34
C SER A 26 6.38 6.85 2.68
N TYR A 27 7.09 6.60 3.75
CA TYR A 27 6.60 6.68 5.11
C TYR A 27 7.33 7.78 5.87
N PHE A 28 6.57 8.75 6.38
CA PHE A 28 7.09 9.91 7.09
C PHE A 28 6.35 10.08 8.42
N SER A 29 6.96 9.62 9.51
CA SER A 29 6.38 9.74 10.86
C SER A 29 6.41 11.18 11.41
N ASN A 30 7.28 12.00 10.85
CA ASN A 30 7.55 13.38 11.30
C ASN A 30 6.65 14.44 10.64
N GLY A 31 5.61 14.01 9.90
CA GLY A 31 4.66 14.92 9.25
C GLY A 31 3.75 15.66 10.23
N ASN A 32 3.18 16.77 9.78
CA ASN A 32 2.19 17.50 10.58
C ASN A 32 0.88 16.70 10.67
N PRO A 33 0.31 16.48 11.86
CA PRO A 33 -0.90 15.67 12.07
C PRO A 33 -2.19 16.25 11.44
N SER A 34 -2.16 17.49 10.95
CA SER A 34 -3.30 18.09 10.22
C SER A 34 -3.43 17.61 8.78
N ILE A 35 -2.42 16.91 8.25
CA ILE A 35 -2.44 16.34 6.91
C ILE A 35 -3.01 14.92 6.97
N GLY A 36 -3.85 14.55 6.00
CA GLY A 36 -4.35 13.18 5.85
C GLY A 36 -3.20 12.18 5.77
N LYS A 37 -3.38 11.03 6.42
CA LYS A 37 -2.27 10.07 6.60
C LYS A 37 -1.94 9.29 5.35
N GLU A 38 -2.95 8.89 4.59
CA GLU A 38 -2.77 7.99 3.46
C GLU A 38 -3.08 8.71 2.15
N ARG A 39 -2.11 8.66 1.24
CA ARG A 39 -2.27 9.12 -0.13
C ARG A 39 -1.76 8.04 -1.08
N LEU A 40 -2.61 7.65 -2.02
CA LEU A 40 -2.25 6.69 -3.07
C LEU A 40 -2.45 7.35 -4.43
N GLU A 41 -1.45 7.25 -5.28
CA GLU A 41 -1.50 7.69 -6.67
C GLU A 41 -1.22 6.50 -7.59
N VAL A 42 -2.03 6.31 -8.61
CA VAL A 42 -1.89 5.24 -9.60
C VAL A 42 -1.94 5.82 -11.00
N PHE A 43 -1.00 5.44 -11.84
CA PHE A 43 -0.87 5.87 -13.23
C PHE A 43 -0.88 4.65 -14.15
N ASN A 44 -1.81 4.59 -15.09
CA ASN A 44 -1.85 3.51 -16.06
C ASN A 44 -2.58 3.94 -17.35
N GLY A 45 -1.92 3.79 -18.51
CA GLY A 45 -2.56 3.92 -19.82
C GLY A 45 -3.32 5.25 -20.06
N GLY A 46 -2.80 6.38 -19.56
CA GLY A 46 -3.47 7.68 -19.68
C GLY A 46 -4.58 7.91 -18.65
N VAL A 47 -4.70 7.03 -17.67
CA VAL A 47 -5.60 7.17 -16.51
C VAL A 47 -4.76 7.48 -15.27
N THR A 48 -5.20 8.45 -14.46
CA THR A 48 -4.61 8.75 -13.15
C THR A 48 -5.70 8.64 -12.08
N GLY A 49 -5.45 7.81 -11.07
CA GLY A 49 -6.28 7.69 -9.87
C GLY A 49 -5.53 8.24 -8.66
N ILE A 50 -6.21 9.05 -7.84
CA ILE A 50 -5.65 9.58 -6.59
C ILE A 50 -6.67 9.33 -5.49
N ILE A 51 -6.25 8.61 -4.46
CA ILE A 51 -7.01 8.42 -3.22
C ILE A 51 -6.36 9.29 -2.15
N ASP A 52 -7.17 10.09 -1.45
CA ASP A 52 -6.74 10.96 -0.38
C ASP A 52 -7.48 10.57 0.91
N ASP A 53 -6.73 10.09 1.89
CA ASP A 53 -7.14 9.68 3.24
C ASP A 53 -8.39 8.78 3.27
N PHE A 54 -8.59 7.95 2.23
CA PHE A 54 -9.80 7.11 2.07
C PHE A 54 -11.13 7.89 2.14
N MET A 55 -11.09 9.18 1.83
CA MET A 55 -12.25 10.08 1.83
C MET A 55 -12.55 10.66 0.45
N GLU A 56 -11.54 10.86 -0.38
CA GLU A 56 -11.70 11.36 -1.74
C GLU A 56 -10.98 10.45 -2.74
N LEU A 57 -11.67 10.12 -3.84
CA LEU A 57 -11.09 9.56 -5.05
C LEU A 57 -11.20 10.58 -6.17
N ARG A 58 -10.09 10.94 -6.79
CA ARG A 58 -10.02 11.66 -8.07
C ARG A 58 -9.62 10.68 -9.16
N LEU A 59 -10.36 10.67 -10.25
CA LEU A 59 -10.07 9.84 -11.41
C LEU A 59 -10.01 10.71 -12.66
N ASN A 60 -8.85 10.82 -13.26
CA ASN A 60 -8.63 11.53 -14.51
C ASN A 60 -8.53 10.53 -15.66
N THR A 61 -9.47 10.60 -16.59
CA THR A 61 -9.52 9.70 -17.76
C THR A 61 -10.18 10.41 -18.92
N GLY A 62 -9.64 10.22 -20.16
CA GLY A 62 -10.21 10.81 -21.37
C GLY A 62 -10.35 12.33 -21.32
N GLY A 63 -9.43 13.03 -20.63
CA GLY A 63 -9.47 14.49 -20.44
C GLY A 63 -10.55 15.00 -19.48
N LYS A 64 -11.18 14.10 -18.72
CA LYS A 64 -12.21 14.43 -17.71
C LYS A 64 -11.70 14.15 -16.30
N ASP A 65 -12.10 14.99 -15.35
CA ASP A 65 -11.84 14.84 -13.90
C ASP A 65 -13.14 14.43 -13.21
N HIS A 66 -13.10 13.25 -12.59
CA HIS A 66 -14.20 12.71 -11.80
C HIS A 66 -13.78 12.71 -10.32
N ARG A 67 -14.66 13.21 -9.43
CA ARG A 67 -14.41 13.25 -7.99
C ARG A 67 -15.51 12.53 -7.23
N TYR A 68 -15.11 11.66 -6.35
CA TYR A 68 -15.98 10.90 -5.47
C TYR A 68 -15.55 11.18 -4.03
N ARG A 69 -16.51 11.55 -3.18
CA ARG A 69 -16.26 11.84 -1.76
C ARG A 69 -17.16 11.00 -0.88
N SER A 70 -16.61 10.51 0.22
CA SER A 70 -17.35 9.77 1.23
C SER A 70 -16.80 10.08 2.64
N LYS A 71 -17.44 9.53 3.66
CA LYS A 71 -16.80 9.41 4.98
C LYS A 71 -15.62 8.48 4.87
N GLN A 72 -14.59 8.70 5.70
CA GLN A 72 -13.43 7.83 5.74
C GLN A 72 -13.85 6.37 5.99
N ASP A 73 -13.44 5.48 5.07
CA ASP A 73 -13.63 4.05 5.19
C ASP A 73 -12.34 3.33 4.78
N LYS A 74 -11.65 2.77 5.77
CA LYS A 74 -10.41 1.98 5.58
C LYS A 74 -10.69 0.51 5.28
N GLY A 75 -11.93 0.14 5.03
CA GLY A 75 -12.33 -1.20 4.60
C GLY A 75 -12.40 -2.27 5.69
N HIS A 76 -12.00 -2.00 6.93
CA HIS A 76 -11.95 -3.00 8.00
C HIS A 76 -13.28 -3.75 8.19
N ARG A 77 -14.40 -3.01 8.24
CA ARG A 77 -15.73 -3.60 8.41
C ARG A 77 -16.14 -4.44 7.20
N GLY A 78 -15.82 -3.96 5.99
CA GLY A 78 -16.07 -4.68 4.75
C GLY A 78 -15.29 -5.97 4.67
N LEU A 79 -14.02 -5.95 5.03
CA LEU A 79 -13.16 -7.14 5.07
C LEU A 79 -13.69 -8.19 6.05
N LEU A 80 -14.01 -7.80 7.29
CA LEU A 80 -14.54 -8.72 8.29
C LEU A 80 -15.87 -9.35 7.85
N LYS A 81 -16.74 -8.56 7.20
CA LYS A 81 -18.01 -9.06 6.65
C LYS A 81 -17.77 -10.08 5.52
N ALA A 82 -16.87 -9.77 4.58
CA ALA A 82 -16.53 -10.68 3.48
C ALA A 82 -15.93 -11.99 4.02
N TRP A 83 -15.04 -11.89 4.99
CA TRP A 83 -14.41 -13.04 5.63
C TRP A 83 -15.43 -13.95 6.35
N SER A 84 -16.30 -13.34 7.13
CA SER A 84 -17.37 -14.08 7.81
C SER A 84 -18.32 -14.77 6.81
N HIS A 85 -18.62 -14.09 5.69
CA HIS A 85 -19.43 -14.69 4.63
C HIS A 85 -18.75 -15.92 4.01
N SER A 86 -17.49 -15.80 3.59
CA SER A 86 -16.73 -16.91 2.98
C SER A 86 -16.64 -18.12 3.92
N LEU A 87 -16.36 -17.89 5.21
CA LEU A 87 -16.31 -18.97 6.20
C LEU A 87 -17.67 -19.70 6.32
N ASN A 88 -18.77 -18.96 6.41
CA ASN A 88 -20.10 -19.55 6.55
C ASN A 88 -20.58 -20.25 5.28
N ALA A 89 -20.16 -19.78 4.12
CA ALA A 89 -20.54 -20.34 2.82
C ALA A 89 -19.60 -21.46 2.34
N GLY A 90 -18.49 -21.71 3.02
CA GLY A 90 -17.45 -22.64 2.56
C GLY A 90 -16.73 -22.14 1.30
N GLU A 91 -16.71 -20.83 1.07
CA GLU A 91 -16.05 -20.20 -0.07
C GLU A 91 -14.57 -19.91 0.23
N PRO A 92 -13.74 -19.71 -0.81
CA PRO A 92 -12.34 -19.28 -0.64
C PRO A 92 -12.24 -17.98 0.15
N SER A 93 -11.07 -17.76 0.77
CA SER A 93 -10.76 -16.48 1.44
C SER A 93 -10.95 -15.29 0.49
N PRO A 94 -11.55 -14.18 0.91
CA PRO A 94 -11.69 -12.97 0.09
C PRO A 94 -10.33 -12.34 -0.30
N ILE A 95 -9.27 -12.66 0.43
CA ILE A 95 -7.89 -12.35 0.05
C ILE A 95 -7.16 -13.68 -0.10
N PRO A 96 -6.61 -14.01 -1.29
CA PRO A 96 -5.82 -15.22 -1.49
C PRO A 96 -4.61 -15.27 -0.54
N PHE A 97 -4.28 -16.47 -0.08
CA PHE A 97 -3.16 -16.65 0.86
C PHE A 97 -1.83 -16.11 0.29
N ASP A 98 -1.59 -16.35 -1.01
CA ASP A 98 -0.36 -15.90 -1.68
C ASP A 98 -0.21 -14.37 -1.68
N GLU A 99 -1.31 -13.63 -1.78
CA GLU A 99 -1.28 -12.17 -1.68
C GLU A 99 -0.92 -11.71 -0.26
N ILE A 100 -1.46 -12.37 0.76
CA ILE A 100 -1.12 -12.11 2.16
C ILE A 100 0.35 -12.44 2.41
N TYR A 101 0.79 -13.61 1.95
CA TYR A 101 2.18 -14.07 2.09
C TYR A 101 3.16 -13.09 1.42
N ASN A 102 2.92 -12.75 0.16
CA ASN A 102 3.80 -11.86 -0.61
C ASN A 102 3.87 -10.45 -0.02
N SER A 103 2.75 -9.89 0.40
CA SER A 103 2.74 -8.56 1.02
C SER A 103 3.48 -8.55 2.36
N THR A 104 3.32 -9.61 3.16
CA THR A 104 4.04 -9.77 4.43
C THR A 104 5.54 -9.95 4.19
N LEU A 105 5.92 -10.82 3.25
CA LEU A 105 7.32 -11.05 2.88
C LEU A 105 7.97 -9.76 2.36
N ALA A 106 7.29 -9.01 1.50
CA ALA A 106 7.77 -7.72 1.01
C ALA A 106 8.08 -6.74 2.15
N THR A 107 7.24 -6.71 3.19
CA THR A 107 7.46 -5.87 4.37
C THR A 107 8.72 -6.31 5.15
N ILE A 108 8.92 -7.60 5.33
CA ILE A 108 10.09 -8.16 6.01
C ILE A 108 11.36 -7.84 5.23
N LEU A 109 11.37 -8.10 3.92
CA LEU A 109 12.53 -7.85 3.06
C LEU A 109 12.84 -6.36 2.92
N ALA A 110 11.83 -5.48 2.92
CA ALA A 110 12.05 -4.03 2.94
C ALA A 110 12.79 -3.60 4.22
N ASN A 111 12.42 -4.16 5.37
CA ASN A 111 13.13 -3.91 6.63
C ASN A 111 14.57 -4.47 6.60
N GLU A 112 14.78 -5.63 6.01
CA GLU A 112 16.11 -6.20 5.82
C GLU A 112 16.97 -5.32 4.91
N SER A 113 16.44 -4.86 3.76
CA SER A 113 17.10 -3.92 2.85
C SER A 113 17.53 -2.63 3.56
N LEU A 114 16.67 -2.09 4.42
CA LEU A 114 16.98 -0.89 5.21
C LEU A 114 18.21 -1.09 6.12
N HIS A 115 18.37 -2.28 6.68
CA HIS A 115 19.51 -2.61 7.55
C HIS A 115 20.79 -3.00 6.79
N THR A 116 20.68 -3.30 5.49
CA THR A 116 21.81 -3.65 4.60
C THR A 116 22.19 -2.53 3.63
N THR A 117 22.02 -1.26 4.01
CA THR A 117 22.35 -0.08 3.20
C THR A 117 21.46 0.16 1.97
N GLY A 118 20.29 -0.46 1.92
CA GLY A 118 19.32 -0.27 0.84
C GLY A 118 19.55 -1.15 -0.38
N ASP A 119 20.21 -2.28 -0.22
CA ASP A 119 20.42 -3.25 -1.30
C ASP A 119 19.09 -3.81 -1.82
N ALA A 120 19.02 -4.03 -3.14
CA ALA A 120 17.84 -4.63 -3.76
C ALA A 120 17.74 -6.11 -3.36
N ILE A 121 16.60 -6.50 -2.81
CA ILE A 121 16.30 -7.88 -2.44
C ILE A 121 15.19 -8.42 -3.35
N SER A 122 15.40 -9.62 -3.90
CA SER A 122 14.41 -10.27 -4.75
C SER A 122 13.43 -11.09 -3.91
N LEU A 123 12.12 -10.88 -4.14
CA LEU A 123 11.09 -11.81 -3.67
C LEU A 123 11.12 -13.04 -4.60
N ILE A 124 11.85 -14.08 -4.21
CA ILE A 124 11.82 -15.34 -4.93
C ILE A 124 10.67 -16.17 -4.37
N HIS A 125 9.64 -16.43 -5.19
CA HIS A 125 8.68 -17.46 -4.89
C HIS A 125 9.40 -18.81 -4.93
N HIS A 126 9.63 -19.40 -3.77
CA HIS A 126 9.85 -20.84 -3.69
C HIS A 126 8.45 -21.47 -3.82
N ALA A 127 8.10 -21.90 -5.06
CA ALA A 127 6.94 -22.72 -5.32
C ALA A 127 7.13 -24.12 -4.71
#